data_c9412bcab8aa27f668d9446795c327e5
#
_entry.id   c9412bcab8aa27f668d9446795c327e5
#
_cell.length_a   1.000
_cell.length_b   1.000
_cell.length_c   1.000
_cell.angle_alpha   90.00
_cell.angle_beta   90.00
_cell.angle_gamma   90.00
#
_symmetry.space_group_name_H-M   'P 1'
#
loop_
_entity.id
_entity.type
_entity.pdbx_description
1 polymer ?
#
loop_
_entity_poly.entity_id
_entity_poly.type
_entity_poly.pdbx_seq_one_letter_code
_entity_poly.pdbx_strand_id
1 'polypeptide(L)'
;MASNAELTPMMAQYRRIKSELPKDALLLFRLGDFYEMFFEDAQTGAQLLNVALTKRGIVPMCGIPFHAVNAYVGRLLKAGRKVAICDQMEDARPGQLVKREVTQILSPGTHFDERMLKAERNNFLAAVCPAGRTFGLAFVDLTTGDFMTTEVEGDTEALTELQRLRPAELIYPGEAGGVRDLLLGGRRGAAEERKPLTPAISPSDGGRGTTKPGEEGGQHVGSAATGYGWILNGYDDWVFAPETALFTVREHFKVTSLDGFGLRDRTAAIGAAGAVLHYLTQHLRRDVANLTRI
;
A
#
# COMPACT_ATOMS: atom_id res chain seq x y z
N MET A 1 -23.35 -12.59 14.54
CA MET A 1 -22.59 -13.86 14.61
C MET A 1 -23.03 -14.70 13.43
N ALA A 2 -22.29 -14.69 12.32
CA ALA A 2 -22.60 -15.53 11.17
C ALA A 2 -22.21 -16.96 11.51
N SER A 3 -23.15 -17.89 11.35
CA SER A 3 -23.02 -19.31 11.61
C SER A 3 -21.78 -19.86 10.89
N ASN A 4 -21.06 -20.71 11.59
CA ASN A 4 -19.92 -21.49 11.11
C ASN A 4 -20.43 -22.59 10.12
N ALA A 5 -21.02 -22.16 8.98
CA ALA A 5 -21.27 -23.05 7.87
C ALA A 5 -19.90 -23.54 7.42
N GLU A 6 -19.68 -24.87 7.45
CA GLU A 6 -18.41 -25.47 7.05
C GLU A 6 -18.01 -24.95 5.67
N LEU A 7 -16.95 -24.14 5.65
CA LEU A 7 -16.36 -23.64 4.42
C LEU A 7 -15.80 -24.82 3.64
N THR A 8 -16.05 -24.87 2.35
CA THR A 8 -15.37 -25.87 1.51
C THR A 8 -13.85 -25.73 1.65
N PRO A 9 -13.06 -26.81 1.47
CA PRO A 9 -11.60 -26.75 1.57
C PRO A 9 -10.97 -25.62 0.74
N MET A 10 -11.51 -25.34 -0.45
CA MET A 10 -11.08 -24.25 -1.32
C MET A 10 -11.35 -22.87 -0.71
N MET A 11 -12.52 -22.66 -0.11
CA MET A 11 -12.86 -21.39 0.56
C MET A 11 -12.02 -21.17 1.82
N ALA A 12 -11.69 -22.24 2.54
CA ALA A 12 -10.76 -22.18 3.67
C ALA A 12 -9.34 -21.79 3.19
N GLN A 13 -8.88 -22.35 2.06
CA GLN A 13 -7.61 -21.96 1.42
C GLN A 13 -7.62 -20.48 1.02
N TYR A 14 -8.69 -20.00 0.39
CA TYR A 14 -8.83 -18.58 0.03
C TYR A 14 -8.71 -17.68 1.26
N ARG A 15 -9.47 -17.96 2.33
CA ARG A 15 -9.42 -17.15 3.57
C ARG A 15 -8.05 -17.16 4.23
N ARG A 16 -7.38 -18.31 4.28
CA ARG A 16 -6.04 -18.42 4.82
C ARG A 16 -5.06 -17.52 4.03
N ILE A 17 -5.03 -17.66 2.70
CA ILE A 17 -4.16 -16.84 1.86
C ILE A 17 -4.51 -15.35 2.01
N LYS A 18 -5.80 -15.00 2.02
CA LYS A 18 -6.24 -13.61 2.20
C LYS A 18 -5.80 -13.01 3.52
N SER A 19 -5.77 -13.79 4.61
CA SER A 19 -5.34 -13.30 5.93
C SER A 19 -3.85 -12.96 6.02
N GLU A 20 -3.03 -13.49 5.10
CA GLU A 20 -1.59 -13.22 5.00
C GLU A 20 -1.27 -12.01 4.10
N LEU A 21 -2.28 -11.41 3.46
CA LEU A 21 -2.12 -10.30 2.54
C LEU A 21 -2.35 -8.95 3.22
N PRO A 22 -1.82 -7.86 2.61
CA PRO A 22 -2.22 -6.51 2.98
C PRO A 22 -3.75 -6.37 2.98
N LYS A 23 -4.31 -5.70 4.00
CA LYS A 23 -5.78 -5.60 4.17
C LYS A 23 -6.50 -4.97 2.97
N ASP A 24 -5.83 -4.05 2.27
CA ASP A 24 -6.31 -3.34 1.09
C ASP A 24 -6.08 -4.08 -0.24
N ALA A 25 -5.41 -5.25 -0.21
CA ALA A 25 -5.15 -6.04 -1.40
C ALA A 25 -6.34 -6.93 -1.75
N LEU A 26 -6.82 -6.87 -2.99
CA LEU A 26 -7.80 -7.81 -3.54
C LEU A 26 -7.11 -9.09 -3.99
N LEU A 27 -7.63 -10.23 -3.61
CA LEU A 27 -7.06 -11.53 -3.96
C LEU A 27 -7.70 -12.08 -5.25
N LEU A 28 -6.94 -12.13 -6.32
CA LEU A 28 -7.28 -12.82 -7.56
C LEU A 28 -6.83 -14.27 -7.46
N PHE A 29 -7.78 -15.17 -7.27
CA PHE A 29 -7.55 -16.57 -6.96
C PHE A 29 -7.81 -17.44 -8.18
N ARG A 30 -6.80 -18.10 -8.73
CA ARG A 30 -6.89 -18.88 -9.96
C ARG A 30 -7.77 -20.12 -9.80
N LEU A 31 -8.76 -20.26 -10.68
CA LEU A 31 -9.64 -21.41 -10.79
C LEU A 31 -9.89 -21.72 -12.28
N GLY A 32 -9.14 -22.68 -12.80
CA GLY A 32 -9.21 -23.00 -14.23
C GLY A 32 -8.88 -21.78 -15.11
N ASP A 33 -9.80 -21.39 -15.96
CA ASP A 33 -9.62 -20.28 -16.92
C ASP A 33 -10.00 -18.90 -16.35
N PHE A 34 -10.26 -18.82 -15.04
CA PHE A 34 -10.65 -17.59 -14.36
C PHE A 34 -9.75 -17.28 -13.19
N TYR A 35 -9.65 -15.98 -12.87
CA TYR A 35 -9.35 -15.51 -11.54
C TYR A 35 -10.66 -15.13 -10.86
N GLU A 36 -10.95 -15.75 -9.73
CA GLU A 36 -12.15 -15.50 -8.94
C GLU A 36 -11.80 -14.75 -7.66
N MET A 37 -12.68 -13.85 -7.28
CA MET A 37 -12.68 -13.14 -6.00
C MET A 37 -13.88 -13.61 -5.19
N PHE A 38 -13.73 -13.70 -3.86
CA PHE A 38 -14.78 -14.17 -2.96
C PHE A 38 -15.00 -13.20 -1.82
N PHE A 39 -16.13 -13.35 -1.12
CA PHE A 39 -16.51 -12.56 0.05
C PHE A 39 -16.52 -11.06 -0.25
N GLU A 40 -15.84 -10.26 0.59
CA GLU A 40 -15.72 -8.80 0.48
C GLU A 40 -14.94 -8.39 -0.78
N ASP A 41 -13.95 -9.18 -1.17
CA ASP A 41 -13.18 -8.93 -2.39
C ASP A 41 -14.06 -9.03 -3.64
N ALA A 42 -15.03 -9.97 -3.65
CA ALA A 42 -15.98 -10.11 -4.76
C ALA A 42 -16.88 -8.88 -4.90
N GLN A 43 -17.38 -8.35 -3.79
CA GLN A 43 -18.23 -7.16 -3.78
C GLN A 43 -17.47 -5.93 -4.32
N THR A 44 -16.27 -5.71 -3.77
CA THR A 44 -15.39 -4.61 -4.19
C THR A 44 -14.96 -4.77 -5.64
N GLY A 45 -14.52 -5.97 -6.03
CA GLY A 45 -14.06 -6.28 -7.38
C GLY A 45 -15.17 -6.14 -8.42
N ALA A 46 -16.36 -6.66 -8.14
CA ALA A 46 -17.51 -6.54 -9.04
C ALA A 46 -17.87 -5.08 -9.30
N GLN A 47 -17.90 -4.26 -8.26
CA GLN A 47 -18.18 -2.83 -8.38
C GLN A 47 -17.12 -2.08 -9.19
N LEU A 48 -15.82 -2.25 -8.86
CA LEU A 48 -14.73 -1.53 -9.53
C LEU A 48 -14.51 -1.96 -10.98
N LEU A 49 -14.73 -3.24 -11.25
CA LEU A 49 -14.53 -3.81 -12.60
C LEU A 49 -15.78 -3.80 -13.47
N ASN A 50 -16.94 -3.48 -12.89
CA ASN A 50 -18.24 -3.59 -13.55
C ASN A 50 -18.47 -4.99 -14.16
N VAL A 51 -18.24 -6.03 -13.34
CA VAL A 51 -18.50 -7.44 -13.67
C VAL A 51 -19.62 -7.99 -12.79
N ALA A 52 -20.26 -9.06 -13.25
CA ALA A 52 -21.37 -9.67 -12.51
C ALA A 52 -20.92 -10.17 -11.13
N LEU A 53 -21.64 -9.76 -10.07
CA LEU A 53 -21.56 -10.35 -8.76
C LEU A 53 -22.51 -11.54 -8.70
N THR A 54 -21.95 -12.72 -8.50
CA THR A 54 -22.68 -14.00 -8.43
C THR A 54 -22.46 -14.65 -7.07
N LYS A 55 -22.78 -15.93 -6.95
CA LYS A 55 -22.54 -16.70 -5.72
C LYS A 55 -22.02 -18.10 -6.07
N ARG A 56 -21.12 -18.59 -5.23
CA ARG A 56 -20.74 -20.00 -5.19
C ARG A 56 -21.26 -20.61 -3.88
N GLY A 57 -22.36 -21.35 -3.95
CA GLY A 57 -23.15 -21.67 -2.77
C GLY A 57 -23.71 -20.40 -2.13
N ILE A 58 -23.37 -20.14 -0.88
CA ILE A 58 -23.80 -18.93 -0.14
C ILE A 58 -22.79 -17.79 -0.23
N VAL A 59 -21.58 -18.03 -0.76
CA VAL A 59 -20.48 -17.05 -0.77
C VAL A 59 -20.57 -16.16 -1.99
N PRO A 60 -20.56 -14.80 -1.82
CA PRO A 60 -20.45 -13.88 -2.94
C PRO A 60 -19.18 -14.14 -3.75
N MET A 61 -19.27 -14.06 -5.06
CA MET A 61 -18.20 -14.33 -5.98
C MET A 61 -18.30 -13.44 -7.22
N CYS A 62 -17.17 -12.99 -7.74
CA CYS A 62 -17.04 -12.50 -9.12
C CYS A 62 -15.77 -13.06 -9.75
N GLY A 63 -15.70 -13.09 -11.07
CA GLY A 63 -14.58 -13.67 -11.80
C GLY A 63 -14.23 -12.87 -13.05
N ILE A 64 -12.95 -12.94 -13.41
CA ILE A 64 -12.40 -12.34 -14.62
C ILE A 64 -11.65 -13.41 -15.41
N PRO A 65 -11.69 -13.40 -16.75
CA PRO A 65 -10.96 -14.36 -17.57
C PRO A 65 -9.44 -14.23 -17.37
N PHE A 66 -8.76 -15.38 -17.24
CA PHE A 66 -7.31 -15.41 -17.06
C PHE A 66 -6.54 -14.65 -18.15
N HIS A 67 -6.88 -14.86 -19.40
CA HIS A 67 -6.20 -14.24 -20.54
C HIS A 67 -6.37 -12.71 -20.59
N ALA A 68 -7.34 -12.15 -19.87
CA ALA A 68 -7.62 -10.71 -19.83
C ALA A 68 -7.18 -10.05 -18.53
N VAL A 69 -6.52 -10.78 -17.60
CA VAL A 69 -6.22 -10.34 -16.24
C VAL A 69 -5.52 -8.97 -16.19
N ASN A 70 -4.56 -8.71 -17.07
CA ASN A 70 -3.78 -7.46 -17.07
C ASN A 70 -4.66 -6.21 -17.20
N ALA A 71 -5.67 -6.26 -18.12
CA ALA A 71 -6.58 -5.14 -18.30
C ALA A 71 -7.44 -4.87 -17.06
N TYR A 72 -7.87 -5.91 -16.36
CA TYR A 72 -8.64 -5.81 -15.13
C TYR A 72 -7.78 -5.35 -13.95
N VAL A 73 -6.59 -5.91 -13.81
CA VAL A 73 -5.60 -5.48 -12.79
C VAL A 73 -5.33 -4.00 -12.93
N GLY A 74 -5.04 -3.50 -14.13
CA GLY A 74 -4.80 -2.08 -14.35
C GLY A 74 -5.96 -1.18 -13.90
N ARG A 75 -7.22 -1.64 -14.01
CA ARG A 75 -8.40 -0.90 -13.51
C ARG A 75 -8.45 -0.87 -11.98
N LEU A 76 -8.14 -1.99 -11.33
CA LEU A 76 -8.08 -2.07 -9.86
C LEU A 76 -6.98 -1.18 -9.29
N LEU A 77 -5.79 -1.20 -9.90
CA LEU A 77 -4.66 -0.36 -9.49
C LEU A 77 -4.97 1.13 -9.68
N LYS A 78 -5.60 1.52 -10.79
CA LYS A 78 -6.08 2.91 -11.00
C LYS A 78 -7.11 3.35 -9.97
N ALA A 79 -7.90 2.41 -9.44
CA ALA A 79 -8.81 2.66 -8.33
C ALA A 79 -8.12 2.66 -6.96
N GLY A 80 -6.77 2.60 -6.91
CA GLY A 80 -5.98 2.64 -5.69
C GLY A 80 -5.94 1.33 -4.90
N ARG A 81 -6.33 0.20 -5.52
CA ARG A 81 -6.31 -1.10 -4.84
C ARG A 81 -5.02 -1.85 -5.16
N LYS A 82 -4.44 -2.51 -4.16
CA LYS A 82 -3.43 -3.53 -4.37
C LYS A 82 -4.09 -4.82 -4.87
N VAL A 83 -3.36 -5.60 -5.64
CA VAL A 83 -3.87 -6.85 -6.24
C VAL A 83 -2.87 -7.96 -5.99
N ALA A 84 -3.29 -9.01 -5.29
CA ALA A 84 -2.52 -10.22 -5.12
C ALA A 84 -2.95 -11.25 -6.19
N ILE A 85 -2.01 -11.69 -6.99
CA ILE A 85 -2.19 -12.77 -7.97
C ILE A 85 -1.85 -14.08 -7.26
N CYS A 86 -2.81 -15.00 -7.25
CA CYS A 86 -2.65 -16.32 -6.64
C CYS A 86 -2.88 -17.40 -7.68
N ASP A 87 -1.81 -18.07 -8.05
CA ASP A 87 -1.80 -19.08 -9.12
C ASP A 87 -1.86 -20.51 -8.59
N GLN A 88 -2.30 -21.42 -9.45
CA GLN A 88 -2.22 -22.85 -9.23
C GLN A 88 -0.78 -23.31 -9.45
N MET A 89 -0.22 -24.00 -8.47
CA MET A 89 1.15 -24.52 -8.52
C MET A 89 1.24 -25.94 -9.09
N GLU A 90 0.10 -26.54 -9.37
CA GLU A 90 -0.02 -27.91 -9.90
C GLU A 90 -1.29 -28.05 -10.75
N ASP A 91 -1.32 -29.06 -11.58
CA ASP A 91 -2.49 -29.38 -12.38
C ASP A 91 -3.64 -29.92 -11.49
N ALA A 92 -4.86 -29.54 -11.86
CA ALA A 92 -6.03 -29.98 -11.13
C ALA A 92 -6.25 -31.48 -11.30
N ARG A 93 -6.39 -32.21 -10.17
CA ARG A 93 -6.71 -33.63 -10.14
C ARG A 93 -8.07 -33.83 -9.45
N PRO A 94 -8.93 -34.72 -9.98
CA PRO A 94 -10.21 -35.01 -9.35
C PRO A 94 -10.06 -35.44 -7.89
N GLY A 95 -10.85 -34.79 -7.00
CA GLY A 95 -10.86 -35.12 -5.58
C GLY A 95 -9.70 -34.55 -4.74
N GLN A 96 -8.77 -33.81 -5.33
CA GLN A 96 -7.66 -33.16 -4.62
C GLN A 96 -7.80 -31.65 -4.61
N LEU A 97 -7.47 -31.04 -3.47
CA LEU A 97 -7.38 -29.58 -3.36
C LEU A 97 -6.07 -29.13 -4.02
N VAL A 98 -6.18 -28.38 -5.11
CA VAL A 98 -5.01 -27.83 -5.83
C VAL A 98 -4.26 -26.85 -4.93
N LYS A 99 -2.94 -27.01 -4.85
CA LYS A 99 -2.05 -26.06 -4.17
C LYS A 99 -2.02 -24.74 -4.92
N ARG A 100 -2.17 -23.64 -4.19
CA ARG A 100 -2.10 -22.27 -4.72
C ARG A 100 -1.23 -21.41 -3.85
N GLU A 101 -0.49 -20.52 -4.50
CA GLU A 101 0.41 -19.58 -3.84
C GLU A 101 0.27 -18.20 -4.46
N VAL A 102 0.53 -17.17 -3.65
CA VAL A 102 0.60 -15.79 -4.14
C VAL A 102 1.92 -15.62 -4.88
N THR A 103 1.82 -15.41 -6.19
CA THR A 103 2.98 -15.24 -7.07
C THR A 103 3.42 -13.80 -7.17
N GLN A 104 2.48 -12.85 -7.04
CA GLN A 104 2.76 -11.42 -7.11
C GLN A 104 1.78 -10.63 -6.27
N ILE A 105 2.27 -9.53 -5.67
CA ILE A 105 1.44 -8.46 -5.13
C ILE A 105 1.78 -7.19 -5.91
N LEU A 106 0.77 -6.62 -6.56
CA LEU A 106 0.89 -5.45 -7.42
C LEU A 106 0.27 -4.25 -6.73
N SER A 107 0.91 -3.10 -6.85
CA SER A 107 0.42 -1.81 -6.40
C SER A 107 0.52 -0.76 -7.53
N PRO A 108 -0.11 0.41 -7.40
CA PRO A 108 -0.07 1.44 -8.44
C PRO A 108 1.34 1.84 -8.87
N GLY A 109 2.29 1.94 -7.93
CA GLY A 109 3.68 2.31 -8.18
C GLY A 109 4.57 1.16 -8.66
N THR A 110 4.08 -0.08 -8.64
CA THR A 110 4.89 -1.28 -8.98
C THR A 110 4.33 -2.08 -10.15
N HIS A 111 3.22 -1.62 -10.73
CA HIS A 111 2.61 -2.31 -11.87
C HIS A 111 3.32 -1.94 -13.17
N PHE A 112 3.75 -2.97 -13.88
CA PHE A 112 4.30 -2.88 -15.22
C PHE A 112 3.31 -3.52 -16.21
N ASP A 113 2.66 -2.69 -17.01
CA ASP A 113 1.95 -3.13 -18.22
C ASP A 113 2.47 -2.28 -19.39
N GLU A 114 3.21 -2.91 -20.31
CA GLU A 114 3.75 -2.26 -21.51
C GLU A 114 2.68 -1.50 -22.32
N ARG A 115 1.42 -1.94 -22.24
CA ARG A 115 0.30 -1.31 -22.95
C ARG A 115 -0.26 -0.08 -22.21
N MET A 116 0.03 0.06 -20.91
CA MET A 116 -0.47 1.14 -20.05
C MET A 116 0.60 2.19 -19.76
N LEU A 117 1.86 1.86 -19.93
CA LEU A 117 2.93 2.83 -19.88
C LEU A 117 2.81 3.74 -21.10
N LYS A 118 2.48 5.00 -20.86
CA LYS A 118 2.84 6.04 -21.82
C LYS A 118 4.37 6.03 -21.84
N ALA A 119 4.94 5.69 -22.99
CA ALA A 119 6.39 5.48 -23.20
C ALA A 119 7.31 6.66 -22.75
N GLU A 120 6.74 7.71 -22.18
CA GLU A 120 7.39 8.98 -21.82
C GLU A 120 7.35 9.30 -20.32
N ARG A 121 6.84 8.41 -19.44
CA ARG A 121 6.73 8.72 -18.01
C ARG A 121 7.15 7.54 -17.15
N ASN A 122 8.03 7.85 -16.20
CA ASN A 122 8.39 6.91 -15.14
C ASN A 122 7.16 6.58 -14.28
N ASN A 123 7.11 5.34 -13.79
CA ASN A 123 6.09 4.89 -12.85
C ASN A 123 6.68 4.78 -11.44
N PHE A 124 6.90 5.92 -10.80
CA PHE A 124 7.54 5.95 -9.50
C PHE A 124 6.64 5.46 -8.36
N LEU A 125 7.18 4.54 -7.56
CA LEU A 125 6.84 4.37 -6.16
C LEU A 125 7.73 5.32 -5.36
N ALA A 126 7.15 6.12 -4.46
CA ALA A 126 7.90 7.04 -3.62
C ALA A 126 7.68 6.76 -2.12
N ALA A 127 8.63 7.21 -1.30
CA ALA A 127 8.49 7.29 0.15
C ALA A 127 8.81 8.69 0.65
N VAL A 128 8.10 9.11 1.71
CA VAL A 128 8.36 10.35 2.45
C VAL A 128 8.67 10.00 3.89
N CYS A 129 9.84 10.39 4.37
CA CYS A 129 10.27 10.23 5.76
C CYS A 129 10.44 11.60 6.41
N PRO A 130 9.56 12.02 7.34
CA PRO A 130 9.69 13.28 8.06
C PRO A 130 10.75 13.17 9.16
N ALA A 131 11.62 14.19 9.27
CA ALA A 131 12.58 14.35 10.36
C ALA A 131 12.61 15.83 10.78
N GLY A 132 11.70 16.23 11.65
CA GLY A 132 11.51 17.62 12.05
C GLY A 132 11.04 18.48 10.86
N ARG A 133 11.88 19.44 10.43
CA ARG A 133 11.62 20.28 9.24
C ARG A 133 12.17 19.69 7.94
N THR A 134 13.00 18.66 8.04
CA THR A 134 13.58 17.98 6.89
C THR A 134 12.69 16.82 6.45
N PHE A 135 12.58 16.62 5.14
CA PHE A 135 11.90 15.46 4.55
C PHE A 135 12.91 14.67 3.74
N GLY A 136 13.04 13.38 4.06
CA GLY A 136 13.65 12.41 3.17
C GLY A 136 12.65 11.98 2.12
N LEU A 137 13.06 11.99 0.88
CA LEU A 137 12.29 11.53 -0.26
C LEU A 137 13.07 10.43 -0.97
N ALA A 138 12.39 9.33 -1.31
CA ALA A 138 12.95 8.26 -2.12
C ALA A 138 11.99 7.90 -3.24
N PHE A 139 12.52 7.60 -4.42
CA PHE A 139 11.76 7.28 -5.63
C PHE A 139 12.36 6.06 -6.32
N VAL A 140 11.53 5.09 -6.64
CA VAL A 140 11.94 3.88 -7.35
C VAL A 140 11.05 3.67 -8.57
N ASP A 141 11.68 3.43 -9.72
CA ASP A 141 11.03 2.90 -10.91
C ASP A 141 11.57 1.49 -11.17
N LEU A 142 10.75 0.47 -10.92
CA LEU A 142 11.15 -0.93 -11.12
C LEU A 142 11.37 -1.29 -12.59
N THR A 143 10.85 -0.48 -13.52
CA THR A 143 10.95 -0.76 -14.95
C THR A 143 12.30 -0.34 -15.52
N THR A 144 12.83 0.78 -15.04
CA THR A 144 14.12 1.32 -15.45
C THR A 144 15.27 0.90 -14.52
N GLY A 145 14.92 0.49 -13.28
CA GLY A 145 15.89 0.26 -12.22
C GLY A 145 16.38 1.56 -11.56
N ASP A 146 15.70 2.68 -11.82
CA ASP A 146 16.05 3.95 -11.19
C ASP A 146 15.68 3.92 -9.70
N PHE A 147 16.65 4.27 -8.87
CA PHE A 147 16.46 4.49 -7.45
C PHE A 147 17.16 5.79 -7.05
N MET A 148 16.39 6.74 -6.56
CA MET A 148 16.87 8.07 -6.19
C MET A 148 16.43 8.39 -4.78
N THR A 149 17.28 9.11 -4.02
CA THR A 149 16.90 9.65 -2.71
C THR A 149 17.48 11.03 -2.51
N THR A 150 16.79 11.86 -1.73
CA THR A 150 17.21 13.22 -1.39
C THR A 150 16.64 13.67 -0.06
N GLU A 151 17.17 14.76 0.48
CA GLU A 151 16.57 15.51 1.57
C GLU A 151 16.24 16.93 1.12
N VAL A 152 15.08 17.40 1.56
CA VAL A 152 14.61 18.76 1.33
C VAL A 152 14.12 19.37 2.64
N GLU A 153 14.20 20.68 2.77
CA GLU A 153 13.75 21.39 3.96
C GLU A 153 12.43 22.10 3.71
N GLY A 154 11.44 21.81 4.55
CA GLY A 154 10.14 22.46 4.50
C GLY A 154 9.11 21.75 3.65
N ASP A 155 7.86 22.03 3.98
CA ASP A 155 6.67 21.42 3.37
C ASP A 155 6.56 21.76 1.88
N THR A 156 6.88 22.99 1.52
CA THR A 156 6.77 23.50 0.14
C THR A 156 7.75 22.80 -0.80
N GLU A 157 8.99 22.65 -0.37
CA GLU A 157 10.05 22.01 -1.13
C GLU A 157 9.75 20.53 -1.32
N ALA A 158 9.25 19.83 -0.27
CA ALA A 158 8.85 18.45 -0.34
C ALA A 158 7.71 18.24 -1.35
N LEU A 159 6.68 19.08 -1.29
CA LEU A 159 5.56 19.02 -2.25
C LEU A 159 5.99 19.35 -3.68
N THR A 160 6.89 20.32 -3.84
CA THR A 160 7.40 20.71 -5.16
C THR A 160 8.14 19.54 -5.83
N GLU A 161 8.98 18.84 -5.08
CA GLU A 161 9.73 17.70 -5.61
C GLU A 161 8.80 16.51 -5.93
N LEU A 162 7.83 16.22 -5.07
CA LEU A 162 6.81 15.20 -5.32
C LEU A 162 5.97 15.54 -6.56
N GLN A 163 5.58 16.80 -6.74
CA GLN A 163 4.83 17.25 -7.91
C GLN A 163 5.66 17.20 -9.19
N ARG A 164 6.97 17.44 -9.11
CA ARG A 164 7.91 17.34 -10.23
C ARG A 164 8.01 15.90 -10.73
N LEU A 165 8.19 14.94 -9.83
CA LEU A 165 8.39 13.54 -10.18
C LEU A 165 7.07 12.75 -10.36
N ARG A 166 5.98 13.25 -9.79
CA ARG A 166 4.61 12.70 -9.94
C ARG A 166 4.54 11.18 -9.68
N PRO A 167 4.89 10.70 -8.49
CA PRO A 167 4.80 9.28 -8.20
C PRO A 167 3.37 8.77 -8.36
N ALA A 168 3.22 7.53 -8.85
CA ALA A 168 1.92 6.88 -8.93
C ALA A 168 1.43 6.45 -7.53
N GLU A 169 2.37 6.12 -6.67
CA GLU A 169 2.13 5.67 -5.31
C GLU A 169 3.15 6.29 -4.36
N LEU A 170 2.70 6.65 -3.15
CA LEU A 170 3.53 7.28 -2.13
C LEU A 170 3.25 6.62 -0.78
N ILE A 171 4.32 6.10 -0.13
CA ILE A 171 4.27 5.58 1.22
C ILE A 171 4.80 6.63 2.21
N TYR A 172 4.24 6.63 3.42
CA TYR A 172 4.62 7.52 4.51
C TYR A 172 4.35 6.85 5.85
N PRO A 173 4.97 7.28 6.96
CA PRO A 173 4.70 6.74 8.28
C PRO A 173 3.23 6.92 8.65
N GLY A 174 2.50 5.82 8.89
CA GLY A 174 1.04 5.80 9.00
C GLY A 174 0.49 6.61 10.17
N GLU A 175 1.25 6.70 11.26
CA GLU A 175 0.90 7.47 12.47
C GLU A 175 1.28 8.97 12.36
N ALA A 176 2.06 9.35 11.34
CA ALA A 176 2.45 10.74 11.10
C ALA A 176 1.31 11.56 10.46
N GLY A 177 0.25 11.86 11.21
CA GLY A 177 -0.96 12.55 10.73
C GLY A 177 -0.66 13.88 10.02
N GLY A 178 0.27 14.68 10.52
CA GLY A 178 0.67 15.93 9.88
C GLY A 178 1.29 15.76 8.48
N VAL A 179 1.98 14.64 8.23
CA VAL A 179 2.51 14.31 6.89
C VAL A 179 1.36 13.93 5.97
N ARG A 180 0.43 13.11 6.44
CA ARG A 180 -0.76 12.75 5.67
C ARG A 180 -1.55 13.98 5.23
N ASP A 181 -1.79 14.91 6.14
CA ASP A 181 -2.55 16.12 5.86
C ASP A 181 -1.83 17.01 4.84
N LEU A 182 -0.50 17.14 4.96
CA LEU A 182 0.33 17.82 3.98
C LEU A 182 0.18 17.19 2.58
N LEU A 183 0.30 15.88 2.48
CA LEU A 183 0.22 15.14 1.23
C LEU A 183 -1.19 15.15 0.59
N LEU A 184 -2.22 15.35 1.38
CA LEU A 184 -3.60 15.56 0.91
C LEU A 184 -3.87 16.99 0.44
N GLY A 185 -2.90 17.89 0.55
CA GLY A 185 -3.02 19.30 0.17
C GLY A 185 -3.39 20.23 1.34
N GLY A 186 -3.34 19.71 2.58
CA GLY A 186 -3.42 20.52 3.81
C GLY A 186 -2.06 21.15 4.15
N ARG A 187 -2.07 22.27 4.89
CA ARG A 187 -0.84 22.80 5.49
C ARG A 187 -0.59 22.13 6.84
N ARG A 188 0.65 21.70 7.11
CA ARG A 188 1.09 21.33 8.45
C ARG A 188 0.87 22.55 9.37
N GLY A 189 0.11 22.40 10.46
CA GLY A 189 -0.06 23.48 11.42
C GLY A 189 -1.47 24.05 11.54
N ALA A 190 -2.43 23.65 10.71
CA ALA A 190 -3.83 24.05 10.93
C ALA A 190 -4.48 23.43 12.18
N ALA A 191 -3.84 22.44 12.79
CA ALA A 191 -4.35 21.76 14.00
C ALA A 191 -3.87 22.41 15.31
N GLU A 192 -2.78 23.19 15.32
CA GLU A 192 -2.26 23.82 16.55
C GLU A 192 -2.83 25.20 16.86
N GLU A 193 -3.45 25.87 15.90
CA GLU A 193 -4.00 27.24 16.10
C GLU A 193 -5.50 27.32 16.42
N ARG A 194 -6.20 26.20 16.54
CA ARG A 194 -7.60 26.23 17.00
C ARG A 194 -7.69 26.05 18.52
N LYS A 195 -7.18 27.02 19.29
CA LYS A 195 -7.70 27.29 20.62
C LYS A 195 -9.08 27.93 20.46
N PRO A 196 -10.15 27.32 20.93
CA PRO A 196 -11.45 28.02 20.98
C PRO A 196 -11.36 29.12 22.04
N LEU A 197 -11.57 30.34 21.61
CA LEU A 197 -11.99 31.41 22.53
C LEU A 197 -13.37 31.02 23.07
N THR A 198 -13.39 30.63 24.31
CA THR A 198 -14.61 30.42 25.09
C THR A 198 -15.40 31.72 25.26
N PRO A 199 -16.73 31.68 25.21
CA PRO A 199 -17.52 32.31 26.22
C PRO A 199 -18.25 31.26 27.04
N ALA A 200 -18.08 31.41 28.35
CA ALA A 200 -18.81 30.70 29.35
C ALA A 200 -20.31 31.03 29.30
N ILE A 201 -21.16 30.02 29.48
CA ILE A 201 -22.39 30.04 30.28
C ILE A 201 -22.82 28.58 30.49
N SER A 202 -22.86 28.16 31.77
CA SER A 202 -23.55 26.97 32.28
C SER A 202 -25.01 27.38 32.64
N PRO A 203 -25.93 26.50 33.12
CA PRO A 203 -25.81 25.10 33.49
C PRO A 203 -27.01 24.20 33.11
N SER A 204 -26.89 22.96 33.48
CA SER A 204 -27.87 22.01 34.04
C SER A 204 -28.25 20.79 33.21
N ASP A 205 -28.04 19.71 33.91
CA ASP A 205 -28.81 18.50 34.17
C ASP A 205 -28.60 17.22 33.34
N GLY A 206 -28.08 16.22 34.06
CA GLY A 206 -28.72 14.91 34.23
C GLY A 206 -28.55 13.87 33.10
N GLY A 207 -27.68 12.88 33.31
CA GLY A 207 -27.78 11.62 32.56
C GLY A 207 -26.56 10.71 32.70
N ARG A 208 -26.61 9.79 33.68
CA ARG A 208 -25.64 8.69 33.82
C ARG A 208 -25.72 7.72 32.61
N GLY A 209 -24.60 7.43 32.00
CA GLY A 209 -24.45 6.32 31.09
C GLY A 209 -23.00 5.83 31.12
N THR A 210 -22.79 4.73 31.84
CA THR A 210 -21.51 3.98 31.90
C THR A 210 -21.27 3.26 30.60
N THR A 211 -20.22 3.60 29.83
CA THR A 211 -19.72 2.79 28.76
C THR A 211 -18.26 2.38 29.06
N LYS A 212 -18.03 1.08 28.98
CA LYS A 212 -16.75 0.40 29.15
C LYS A 212 -15.76 0.82 28.04
N PRO A 213 -14.43 0.84 28.30
CA PRO A 213 -13.45 1.08 27.28
C PRO A 213 -13.37 -0.13 26.32
N GLY A 214 -13.64 0.10 25.05
CA GLY A 214 -13.46 -0.87 23.96
C GLY A 214 -12.06 -0.73 23.39
N GLU A 215 -11.50 -1.87 23.03
CA GLU A 215 -10.19 -2.11 22.46
C GLU A 215 -9.89 -1.20 21.26
N GLU A 216 -8.81 -0.44 21.36
CA GLU A 216 -8.25 0.33 20.25
C GLU A 216 -7.55 -0.61 19.27
N GLY A 217 -8.29 -1.10 18.29
CA GLY A 217 -7.73 -1.70 17.09
C GLY A 217 -7.14 -0.62 16.20
N GLY A 218 -5.84 -0.66 15.96
CA GLY A 218 -5.14 0.25 15.05
C GLY A 218 -5.85 0.33 13.70
N GLN A 219 -6.36 1.50 13.34
CA GLN A 219 -6.99 1.77 12.06
C GLN A 219 -5.89 1.85 10.99
N HIS A 220 -5.72 0.79 10.21
CA HIS A 220 -5.03 0.90 8.93
C HIS A 220 -5.81 1.86 8.04
N VAL A 221 -5.24 3.03 7.81
CA VAL A 221 -5.80 4.04 6.91
C VAL A 221 -5.71 3.50 5.49
N GLY A 222 -6.85 3.21 4.89
CA GLY A 222 -6.93 2.74 3.50
C GLY A 222 -6.32 3.75 2.53
N SER A 223 -5.89 3.25 1.37
CA SER A 223 -5.35 4.04 0.26
C SER A 223 -6.33 5.16 -0.14
N ALA A 224 -5.83 6.40 -0.19
CA ALA A 224 -6.59 7.58 -0.60
C ALA A 224 -5.95 8.21 -1.85
N ALA A 225 -6.77 8.48 -2.88
CA ALA A 225 -6.32 9.28 -4.02
C ALA A 225 -6.31 10.77 -3.63
N THR A 226 -5.22 11.46 -3.96
CA THR A 226 -5.04 12.89 -3.68
C THR A 226 -5.47 13.76 -4.85
N GLY A 227 -5.67 15.07 -4.61
CA GLY A 227 -5.84 16.08 -5.67
C GLY A 227 -4.64 16.18 -6.61
N TYR A 228 -3.48 15.65 -6.21
CA TYR A 228 -2.26 15.62 -7.02
C TYR A 228 -2.14 14.38 -7.92
N GLY A 229 -3.05 13.38 -7.77
CA GLY A 229 -3.10 12.18 -8.62
C GLY A 229 -2.21 11.03 -8.15
N TRP A 230 -1.49 11.14 -7.04
CA TRP A 230 -0.80 10.00 -6.40
C TRP A 230 -1.71 9.27 -5.42
N ILE A 231 -1.41 8.01 -5.17
CA ILE A 231 -2.11 7.19 -4.20
C ILE A 231 -1.28 7.10 -2.93
N LEU A 232 -1.88 7.50 -1.80
CA LEU A 232 -1.21 7.50 -0.50
C LEU A 232 -1.44 6.17 0.22
N ASN A 233 -0.35 5.61 0.77
CA ASN A 233 -0.38 4.45 1.64
C ASN A 233 0.37 4.76 2.95
N GLY A 234 -0.35 4.78 4.07
CA GLY A 234 0.28 4.76 5.39
C GLY A 234 0.98 3.41 5.60
N TYR A 235 2.22 3.45 6.05
CA TYR A 235 3.04 2.26 6.26
C TYR A 235 3.59 2.25 7.69
N ASP A 236 4.08 1.10 8.15
CA ASP A 236 4.54 0.92 9.52
C ASP A 236 5.67 1.89 9.87
N ASP A 237 5.48 2.70 10.90
CA ASP A 237 6.41 3.79 11.28
C ASP A 237 7.82 3.29 11.61
N TRP A 238 7.93 2.11 12.24
CA TRP A 238 9.22 1.53 12.63
C TRP A 238 10.14 1.24 11.44
N VAL A 239 9.58 1.09 10.23
CA VAL A 239 10.35 0.86 9.00
C VAL A 239 11.14 2.10 8.58
N PHE A 240 10.63 3.29 8.91
CA PHE A 240 11.29 4.57 8.65
C PHE A 240 12.32 4.93 9.71
N ALA A 241 12.40 4.18 10.82
CA ALA A 241 13.34 4.45 11.88
C ALA A 241 14.78 4.36 11.37
N PRO A 242 15.68 5.28 11.80
CA PRO A 242 17.04 5.41 11.25
C PRO A 242 17.84 4.10 11.26
N GLU A 243 17.79 3.35 12.35
CA GLU A 243 18.53 2.08 12.49
C GLU A 243 18.01 1.00 11.54
N THR A 244 16.68 0.83 11.47
CA THR A 244 16.04 -0.15 10.60
C THR A 244 16.28 0.18 9.12
N ALA A 245 16.08 1.44 8.75
CA ALA A 245 16.26 1.90 7.39
C ALA A 245 17.73 1.78 6.94
N LEU A 246 18.67 2.18 7.79
CA LEU A 246 20.11 2.05 7.53
C LEU A 246 20.49 0.59 7.30
N PHE A 247 20.01 -0.31 8.15
CA PHE A 247 20.25 -1.74 8.01
C PHE A 247 19.69 -2.24 6.68
N THR A 248 18.45 -1.92 6.35
CA THR A 248 17.77 -2.34 5.11
C THR A 248 18.53 -1.89 3.86
N VAL A 249 18.95 -0.62 3.81
CA VAL A 249 19.69 -0.07 2.65
C VAL A 249 21.06 -0.74 2.52
N ARG A 250 21.80 -0.88 3.63
CA ARG A 250 23.12 -1.54 3.62
C ARG A 250 23.05 -3.00 3.20
N GLU A 251 22.06 -3.73 3.69
CA GLU A 251 21.84 -5.13 3.33
C GLU A 251 21.49 -5.28 1.83
N HIS A 252 20.69 -4.36 1.30
CA HIS A 252 20.33 -4.38 -0.12
C HIS A 252 21.56 -4.19 -1.02
N PHE A 253 22.36 -3.14 -0.76
CA PHE A 253 23.55 -2.82 -1.57
C PHE A 253 24.80 -3.63 -1.19
N LYS A 254 24.73 -4.47 -0.15
CA LYS A 254 25.86 -5.26 0.37
C LYS A 254 27.08 -4.41 0.73
N VAL A 255 26.87 -3.28 1.40
CA VAL A 255 27.90 -2.33 1.79
C VAL A 255 27.94 -2.12 3.29
N THR A 256 29.13 -1.76 3.82
CA THR A 256 29.32 -1.45 5.23
C THR A 256 29.04 0.00 5.59
N SER A 257 29.15 0.93 4.61
CA SER A 257 28.85 2.36 4.75
C SER A 257 28.12 2.88 3.55
N LEU A 258 27.28 3.89 3.77
CA LEU A 258 26.55 4.62 2.71
C LEU A 258 27.25 5.91 2.29
N ASP A 259 28.46 6.18 2.81
CA ASP A 259 29.20 7.41 2.50
C ASP A 259 29.51 7.56 1.00
N GLY A 260 29.82 6.45 0.35
CA GLY A 260 30.08 6.40 -1.09
C GLY A 260 28.87 6.73 -1.98
N PHE A 261 27.68 6.68 -1.40
CA PHE A 261 26.42 7.07 -2.07
C PHE A 261 26.02 8.51 -1.76
N GLY A 262 26.85 9.27 -1.01
CA GLY A 262 26.51 10.64 -0.60
C GLY A 262 25.45 10.73 0.51
N LEU A 263 25.21 9.63 1.22
CA LEU A 263 24.17 9.52 2.25
C LEU A 263 24.71 9.69 3.68
N ARG A 264 25.97 10.14 3.85
CA ARG A 264 26.50 10.46 5.18
C ARG A 264 25.61 11.49 5.85
N ASP A 265 25.18 11.19 7.09
CA ASP A 265 24.33 12.07 7.92
C ASP A 265 22.96 12.42 7.33
N ARG A 266 22.55 11.77 6.23
CA ARG A 266 21.25 11.96 5.56
C ARG A 266 20.21 11.01 6.13
N THR A 267 19.88 11.17 7.41
CA THR A 267 19.02 10.20 8.13
C THR A 267 17.61 10.13 7.57
N ALA A 268 17.02 11.24 7.12
CA ALA A 268 15.70 11.26 6.54
C ALA A 268 15.69 10.60 5.14
N ALA A 269 16.70 10.87 4.31
CA ALA A 269 16.84 10.21 3.00
C ALA A 269 17.02 8.69 3.14
N ILE A 270 17.85 8.26 4.09
CA ILE A 270 18.03 6.84 4.42
C ILE A 270 16.71 6.23 4.92
N GLY A 271 15.96 6.95 5.77
CA GLY A 271 14.65 6.54 6.24
C GLY A 271 13.67 6.26 5.10
N ALA A 272 13.58 7.19 4.14
CA ALA A 272 12.73 7.03 2.97
C ALA A 272 13.21 5.87 2.05
N ALA A 273 14.51 5.76 1.79
CA ALA A 273 15.09 4.72 0.96
C ALA A 273 14.89 3.32 1.56
N GLY A 274 15.12 3.17 2.86
CA GLY A 274 14.89 1.92 3.58
C GLY A 274 13.43 1.50 3.56
N ALA A 275 12.53 2.47 3.74
CA ALA A 275 11.09 2.20 3.70
C ALA A 275 10.61 1.72 2.33
N VAL A 276 11.09 2.31 1.23
CA VAL A 276 10.77 1.83 -0.14
C VAL A 276 11.27 0.40 -0.34
N LEU A 277 12.51 0.11 0.01
CA LEU A 277 13.08 -1.24 -0.13
C LEU A 277 12.32 -2.27 0.70
N HIS A 278 12.02 -1.95 1.95
CA HIS A 278 11.23 -2.82 2.83
C HIS A 278 9.81 -3.05 2.27
N TYR A 279 9.16 -1.99 1.81
CA TYR A 279 7.82 -2.10 1.21
C TYR A 279 7.83 -3.01 -0.01
N LEU A 280 8.80 -2.86 -0.91
CA LEU A 280 8.93 -3.69 -2.10
C LEU A 280 9.19 -5.15 -1.74
N THR A 281 10.13 -5.44 -0.85
CA THR A 281 10.58 -6.80 -0.56
C THR A 281 9.64 -7.54 0.38
N GLN A 282 9.23 -6.91 1.48
CA GLN A 282 8.46 -7.57 2.54
C GLN A 282 6.96 -7.46 2.34
N HIS A 283 6.48 -6.28 1.91
CA HIS A 283 5.04 -6.05 1.77
C HIS A 283 4.51 -6.49 0.41
N LEU A 284 5.21 -6.17 -0.67
CA LEU A 284 4.82 -6.53 -2.03
C LEU A 284 5.51 -7.80 -2.55
N ARG A 285 6.45 -8.37 -1.81
CA ARG A 285 7.21 -9.57 -2.18
C ARG A 285 7.82 -9.48 -3.58
N ARG A 286 8.36 -8.28 -3.92
CA ARG A 286 8.98 -8.02 -5.23
C ARG A 286 10.46 -8.31 -5.17
N ASP A 287 10.99 -8.84 -6.27
CA ASP A 287 12.42 -8.86 -6.51
C ASP A 287 12.91 -7.44 -6.86
N VAL A 288 13.97 -7.00 -6.23
CA VAL A 288 14.58 -5.68 -6.37
C VAL A 288 16.06 -5.76 -6.77
N ALA A 289 16.50 -6.91 -7.30
CA ALA A 289 17.88 -7.13 -7.69
C ALA A 289 18.36 -6.18 -8.81
N ASN A 290 17.42 -5.60 -9.57
CA ASN A 290 17.71 -4.60 -10.60
C ASN A 290 18.02 -3.20 -10.03
N LEU A 291 17.74 -2.94 -8.75
CA LEU A 291 18.07 -1.69 -8.07
C LEU A 291 19.53 -1.77 -7.57
N THR A 292 20.48 -1.46 -8.42
CA THR A 292 21.92 -1.68 -8.15
C THR A 292 22.65 -0.43 -7.66
N ARG A 293 21.99 0.74 -7.68
CA ARG A 293 22.54 2.05 -7.26
C ARG A 293 21.44 2.96 -6.74
N ILE A 294 21.81 3.92 -5.91
CA ILE A 294 20.92 4.95 -5.35
C ILE A 294 21.55 6.33 -5.49
#